data_b5a95c52eeb32599e2a7b7b22fd5e86a
#
_entry.id   b5a95c52eeb32599e2a7b7b22fd5e86a
#
_cell.length_a   1.000
_cell.length_b   1.000
_cell.length_c   1.000
_cell.angle_alpha   90.00
_cell.angle_beta   90.00
_cell.angle_gamma   90.00
#
_symmetry.space_group_name_H-M   'P 1'
#
loop_
_entity.id
_entity.type
_entity.pdbx_description
1 polymer ?
#
loop_
_entity_poly.entity_id
_entity_poly.type
_entity_poly.pdbx_seq_one_letter_code
_entity_poly.pdbx_strand_id
1 'polypeptide(L)' 'MLRRPADPIDHLLALDPGSRGIAAFFSPGGALRAARSLQRGKRILLITGFVVAPGLPDTDGPPGTAALGRALRRLGKSVT' A
#
# COMPACT_ATOMS: atom_id res chain seq x y z
N MET A 1 -17.20 6.09 14.55
CA MET A 1 -17.49 4.66 14.51
C MET A 1 -16.37 3.91 13.80
N LEU A 2 -15.81 2.92 14.43
CA LEU A 2 -14.74 2.13 13.82
C LEU A 2 -15.32 1.19 12.76
N ARG A 3 -14.75 1.20 11.57
CA ARG A 3 -15.12 0.27 10.51
C ARG A 3 -14.46 -1.08 10.79
N ARG A 4 -15.22 -2.15 10.57
CA ARG A 4 -14.72 -3.49 10.85
C ARG A 4 -13.81 -3.98 9.71
N PRO A 5 -12.67 -4.58 10.05
CA PRO A 5 -11.85 -5.27 9.06
C PRO A 5 -12.62 -6.39 8.36
N ALA A 6 -12.42 -6.53 7.06
CA ALA A 6 -13.08 -7.54 6.24
C ALA A 6 -12.23 -8.79 6.02
N ASP A 7 -10.91 -8.70 6.18
CA ASP A 7 -9.98 -9.79 5.94
C ASP A 7 -8.72 -9.62 6.81
N PRO A 8 -7.79 -10.62 6.82
CA PRO A 8 -6.58 -10.54 7.65
C PRO A 8 -5.67 -9.35 7.35
N ILE A 9 -5.61 -8.90 6.10
CA ILE A 9 -4.81 -7.72 5.74
C ILE A 9 -5.44 -6.47 6.34
N ASP A 10 -6.76 -6.36 6.30
CA ASP A 10 -7.48 -5.28 6.95
C ASP A 10 -7.20 -5.24 8.46
N HIS A 11 -7.13 -6.40 9.12
CA HIS A 11 -6.77 -6.46 10.53
C HIS A 11 -5.42 -5.84 10.81
N LEU A 12 -4.43 -6.14 9.98
CA LEU A 12 -3.09 -5.58 10.13
C LEU A 12 -3.10 -4.06 9.90
N LEU A 13 -3.81 -3.60 8.89
CA LEU A 13 -3.88 -2.17 8.56
C LEU A 13 -4.60 -1.39 9.66
N ALA A 14 -5.59 -1.97 10.31
CA ALA A 14 -6.38 -1.31 11.35
C ALA A 14 -5.64 -1.19 12.68
N LEU A 15 -4.51 -1.88 12.88
CA LEU A 15 -3.78 -1.86 14.15
C LEU A 15 -3.23 -0.48 14.48
N ASP A 16 -2.79 0.26 13.49
CA ASP A 16 -2.20 1.60 13.65
C ASP A 16 -1.22 1.67 14.83
N PRO A 17 -0.15 0.84 14.85
CA PRO A 17 0.75 0.78 16.00
C PRO A 17 1.48 2.10 16.27
N GLY A 18 1.60 2.94 15.26
CA GLY A 18 2.20 4.27 15.39
C GLY A 18 1.24 5.36 15.83
N SER A 19 -0.01 5.03 16.12
CA SER A 19 -1.05 6.00 16.51
C SER A 19 -1.16 7.18 15.56
N ARG A 20 -1.14 6.91 14.26
CA ARG A 20 -1.16 7.94 13.21
C ARG A 20 -2.57 8.41 12.83
N GLY A 21 -3.60 7.86 13.46
CA GLY A 21 -4.97 8.24 13.19
C GLY A 21 -5.52 7.71 11.87
N ILE A 22 -5.11 6.50 11.48
CA ILE A 22 -5.51 5.92 10.20
C ILE A 22 -7.00 5.60 10.12
N ALA A 23 -7.71 5.59 11.24
CA ALA A 23 -9.13 5.24 11.28
C ALA A 23 -9.95 6.09 10.30
N ALA A 24 -9.57 7.35 10.08
CA ALA A 24 -10.25 8.24 9.15
C ALA A 24 -10.05 7.81 7.69
N PHE A 25 -8.99 7.08 7.38
CA PHE A 25 -8.64 6.66 6.03
C PHE A 25 -8.85 5.17 5.80
N PHE A 26 -9.04 4.41 6.87
CA PHE A 26 -9.20 2.96 6.75
C PHE A 26 -10.47 2.61 5.98
N SER A 27 -10.34 1.78 4.97
CA SER A 27 -11.43 1.32 4.14
C SER A 27 -11.48 -0.22 4.16
N PRO A 28 -12.49 -0.82 4.80
CA PRO A 28 -12.62 -2.28 4.82
C PRO A 28 -12.63 -2.86 3.41
N GLY A 29 -11.83 -3.89 3.18
CA GLY A 29 -11.67 -4.51 1.86
C GLY A 29 -10.86 -3.68 0.87
N GLY A 30 -10.26 -2.56 1.31
CA GLY A 30 -9.49 -1.66 0.44
C GLY A 30 -8.28 -2.34 -0.18
N ALA A 31 -7.53 -3.11 0.60
CA ALA A 31 -6.37 -3.85 0.10
C ALA A 31 -6.76 -4.87 -0.97
N LEU A 32 -7.86 -5.58 -0.77
CA LEU A 32 -8.36 -6.54 -1.75
C LEU A 32 -8.81 -5.85 -3.04
N ARG A 33 -9.51 -4.72 -2.92
CA ARG A 33 -9.90 -3.93 -4.11
C ARG A 33 -8.68 -3.41 -4.86
N ALA A 34 -7.67 -2.94 -4.14
CA ALA A 34 -6.41 -2.50 -4.74
C ALA A 34 -5.71 -3.65 -5.46
N ALA A 35 -5.62 -4.82 -4.82
CA ALA A 35 -5.03 -6.01 -5.42
C ALA A 35 -5.74 -6.42 -6.71
N ARG A 36 -7.07 -6.38 -6.71
CA ARG A 36 -7.88 -6.69 -7.91
C ARG A 36 -7.65 -5.68 -9.02
N SER A 37 -7.55 -4.39 -8.69
CA SER A 37 -7.22 -3.36 -9.68
C SER A 37 -5.85 -3.60 -10.29
N LEU A 38 -4.84 -3.91 -9.47
CA LEU A 38 -3.49 -4.22 -9.95
C LEU A 38 -3.49 -5.50 -10.81
N GLN A 39 -4.30 -6.49 -10.44
CA GLN A 39 -4.41 -7.73 -11.18
C GLN A 39 -4.94 -7.50 -12.60
N ARG A 40 -5.88 -6.58 -12.75
CA ARG A 40 -6.44 -6.22 -14.06
C ARG A 40 -5.51 -5.33 -14.88
N GLY A 41 -4.64 -4.58 -14.22
CA GLY A 41 -3.70 -3.69 -14.89
C GLY A 41 -2.61 -4.45 -15.64
N LYS A 42 -2.15 -3.90 -16.75
CA LYS A 42 -1.04 -4.45 -17.53
C LYS A 42 0.24 -3.64 -17.36
N ARG A 43 0.10 -2.32 -17.29
CA ARG A 43 1.19 -1.38 -17.09
C ARG A 43 0.95 -0.63 -15.79
N ILE A 44 1.93 -0.66 -14.92
CA ILE A 44 1.81 -0.11 -13.57
C ILE A 44 2.94 0.88 -13.33
N LEU A 45 2.57 2.06 -12.88
CA LEU A 45 3.52 3.09 -12.45
C LEU A 45 3.55 3.11 -10.92
N LEU A 46 4.74 2.92 -10.36
CA LEU A 46 4.97 3.03 -8.92
C LEU A 46 5.73 4.32 -8.64
N ILE A 47 5.22 5.09 -7.68
CA ILE A 47 5.81 6.37 -7.29
C ILE A 47 6.16 6.31 -5.81
N THR A 48 7.41 6.67 -5.50
CA THR A 48 7.90 6.71 -4.13
C THR A 48 8.91 7.84 -3.98
N GLY A 49 9.48 7.99 -2.78
CA GLY A 49 10.52 8.99 -2.54
C GLY A 49 10.01 10.29 -1.94
N PHE A 50 8.90 10.22 -1.22
CA PHE A 50 8.35 11.40 -0.56
C PHE A 50 9.25 11.91 0.55
N VAL A 51 9.29 13.23 0.72
CA VAL A 51 10.00 13.87 1.82
C VAL A 51 9.01 14.12 2.96
N VAL A 52 9.27 13.51 4.12
CA VAL A 52 8.38 13.62 5.29
C VAL A 52 8.68 14.88 6.11
N ALA A 53 9.91 15.40 6.02
CA ALA A 53 10.33 16.67 6.61
C ALA A 53 11.55 17.17 5.85
N PRO A 54 11.92 18.45 5.93
CA PRO A 54 13.10 18.97 5.22
C PRO A 54 14.34 18.12 5.51
N GLY A 55 14.97 17.58 4.46
CA GLY A 55 16.14 16.74 4.55
C GLY A 55 15.91 15.32 5.06
N LEU A 56 14.64 14.92 5.30
CA LEU A 56 14.29 13.59 5.81
C LEU A 56 13.40 12.85 4.80
N PRO A 57 14.00 12.10 3.86
CA PRO A 57 13.20 11.30 2.92
C PRO A 57 12.52 10.13 3.62
N ASP A 58 11.42 9.67 3.04
CA ASP A 58 10.74 8.46 3.44
C ASP A 58 11.70 7.26 3.34
N THR A 59 11.75 6.40 4.37
CA THR A 59 12.69 5.28 4.43
C THR A 59 12.04 3.93 4.15
N ASP A 60 10.73 3.79 4.30
CA ASP A 60 10.00 2.53 4.09
C ASP A 60 9.32 2.45 2.74
N GLY A 61 9.02 3.57 2.10
CA GLY A 61 8.43 3.60 0.77
C GLY A 61 9.28 2.92 -0.30
N PRO A 62 10.58 3.25 -0.46
CA PRO A 62 11.41 2.62 -1.48
C PRO A 62 11.51 1.10 -1.37
N PRO A 63 11.79 0.49 -0.20
CA PRO A 63 11.81 -0.97 -0.08
C PRO A 63 10.45 -1.62 -0.37
N GLY A 64 9.36 -1.02 0.11
CA GLY A 64 8.01 -1.49 -0.16
C GLY A 64 7.66 -1.44 -1.63
N THR A 65 8.02 -0.35 -2.29
CA THR A 65 7.84 -0.17 -3.74
C THR A 65 8.63 -1.21 -4.53
N ALA A 66 9.88 -1.48 -4.15
CA ALA A 66 10.71 -2.48 -4.80
C ALA A 66 10.10 -3.88 -4.66
N ALA A 67 9.61 -4.24 -3.48
CA ALA A 67 8.97 -5.53 -3.23
C ALA A 67 7.68 -5.68 -4.05
N LEU A 68 6.85 -4.67 -4.08
CA LEU A 68 5.62 -4.68 -4.86
C LEU A 68 5.91 -4.76 -6.36
N GLY A 69 6.87 -3.97 -6.85
CA GLY A 69 7.28 -3.99 -8.26
C GLY A 69 7.79 -5.36 -8.69
N ARG A 70 8.58 -6.02 -7.84
CA ARG A 70 9.08 -7.37 -8.12
C ARG A 70 7.93 -8.37 -8.22
N ALA A 71 6.97 -8.31 -7.29
CA ALA A 71 5.80 -9.19 -7.31
C ALA A 71 4.97 -8.99 -8.58
N LEU A 72 4.74 -7.74 -8.96
CA LEU A 72 3.96 -7.41 -10.16
C LEU A 72 4.66 -7.87 -11.45
N ARG A 73 5.98 -7.72 -11.53
CA ARG A 73 6.76 -8.22 -12.67
C ARG A 73 6.68 -9.72 -12.79
N ARG A 74 6.72 -10.44 -11.67
CA ARG A 74 6.55 -11.90 -11.66
C ARG A 74 5.16 -12.32 -12.15
N LEU A 75 4.16 -11.47 -12.02
CA LEU A 75 2.83 -11.69 -12.56
C LEU A 75 2.72 -11.28 -14.05
N GLY A 76 3.83 -10.94 -14.67
CA GLY A 76 3.87 -10.61 -16.10
C GLY A 76 3.50 -9.17 -16.42
N LYS A 77 3.49 -8.28 -15.44
CA LYS A 77 3.13 -6.89 -15.66
C LYS A 77 4.35 -6.03 -16.00
N SER A 78 4.12 -4.97 -16.78
CA SER A 78 5.10 -3.94 -17.04
C SER A 78 5.07 -2.94 -15.88
N VAL A 79 6.19 -2.76 -15.20
CA VAL A 79 6.29 -1.91 -14.00
C VAL A 79 7.37 -0.86 -14.21
N THR A 80 7.04 0.38 -13.94
CA THR A 80 7.97 1.52 -14.02
C THR A 80 8.03 2.25 -12.69
#